data_d0194a655b81257bbb4cc77bc34f28dd
#
_entry.id   d0194a655b81257bbb4cc77bc34f28dd
#
_cell.length_a   1.000
_cell.length_b   1.000
_cell.length_c   1.000
_cell.angle_alpha   90.00
_cell.angle_beta   90.00
_cell.angle_gamma   90.00
#
_symmetry.space_group_name_H-M   'P 1'
#
loop_
_entity.id
_entity.type
_entity.pdbx_description
1 polymer ?
#
loop_
_entity_poly.entity_id
_entity_poly.type
_entity_poly.pdbx_seq_one_letter_code
_entity_poly.pdbx_strand_id
1 'polypeptide(L)'
;MLNSFFIVVNPSSGNTNFKKSWETITHFLKLKNINFSYSFTEYRKHEVIIVDKAIKQGYRNIISVGGDGTLHHVVNGIMKQRYIKTSKIKLGIIPLGTGNDWIKTYNIPNSIEKSIDIIITKTTILQDIGCIKLSN
;
A
#
# COMPACT_ATOMS: atom_id res chain seq x y z
N MET A 1 -15.61 3.70 8.49
CA MET A 1 -14.68 3.09 7.52
C MET A 1 -14.01 4.12 6.61
N LEU A 2 -14.62 5.27 6.39
CA LEU A 2 -14.08 6.30 5.47
C LEU A 2 -12.69 6.83 5.90
N ASN A 3 -12.39 6.83 7.19
CA ASN A 3 -11.12 7.31 7.72
C ASN A 3 -10.21 6.18 8.19
N SER A 4 -10.55 4.95 7.86
CA SER A 4 -9.74 3.79 8.22
C SER A 4 -8.89 3.35 7.04
N PHE A 5 -7.67 2.93 7.35
CA PHE A 5 -6.72 2.42 6.37
C PHE A 5 -6.60 0.92 6.46
N PHE A 6 -6.45 0.26 5.34
CA PHE A 6 -6.08 -1.14 5.32
C PHE A 6 -4.66 -1.26 4.76
N ILE A 7 -3.79 -1.89 5.51
CA ILE A 7 -2.37 -1.98 5.18
C ILE A 7 -2.05 -3.37 4.68
N VAL A 8 -1.56 -3.45 3.46
CA VAL A 8 -1.07 -4.69 2.86
C VAL A 8 0.43 -4.73 3.05
N VAL A 9 0.91 -5.70 3.79
CA VAL A 9 2.29 -5.75 4.26
C VAL A 9 2.98 -6.98 3.73
N ASN A 10 4.10 -6.80 3.01
CA ASN A 10 4.94 -7.90 2.62
C ASN A 10 6.12 -8.01 3.59
N PRO A 11 6.11 -8.99 4.50
CA PRO A 11 7.19 -9.12 5.49
C PRO A 11 8.52 -9.59 4.90
N SER A 12 8.51 -10.05 3.65
CA SER A 12 9.73 -10.42 2.93
C SER A 12 10.39 -9.26 2.21
N SER A 13 9.74 -8.10 2.21
CA SER A 13 10.29 -6.90 1.59
C SER A 13 11.33 -6.24 2.51
N GLY A 14 12.34 -5.64 1.91
CA GLY A 14 13.39 -5.00 2.67
C GLY A 14 14.53 -5.95 3.01
N ASN A 15 15.66 -5.37 3.41
CA ASN A 15 16.91 -6.13 3.45
C ASN A 15 17.16 -6.90 4.72
N THR A 16 16.72 -6.46 5.87
CA THR A 16 17.34 -7.07 7.05
C THR A 16 16.52 -7.06 8.32
N ASN A 17 15.56 -6.20 8.49
CA ASN A 17 14.89 -6.20 9.78
C ASN A 17 13.44 -5.72 9.64
N PHE A 18 12.65 -6.57 9.02
CA PHE A 18 11.24 -6.29 8.85
C PHE A 18 10.55 -6.00 10.19
N LYS A 19 10.86 -6.77 11.23
CA LYS A 19 10.23 -6.59 12.55
C LYS A 19 10.44 -5.17 13.07
N LYS A 20 11.65 -4.65 12.98
CA LYS A 20 11.97 -3.29 13.41
C LYS A 20 11.23 -2.25 12.56
N SER A 21 11.20 -2.45 11.24
CA SER A 21 10.48 -1.55 10.34
C SER A 21 8.99 -1.53 10.65
N TRP A 22 8.40 -2.68 10.87
CA TRP A 22 6.98 -2.79 11.22
C TRP A 22 6.67 -2.13 12.56
N GLU A 23 7.53 -2.32 13.56
CA GLU A 23 7.40 -1.63 14.84
C GLU A 23 7.43 -0.10 14.67
N THR A 24 8.31 0.40 13.83
CA THR A 24 8.41 1.83 13.51
C THR A 24 7.14 2.33 12.82
N ILE A 25 6.65 1.59 11.84
CA ILE A 25 5.41 1.94 11.12
C ILE A 25 4.23 2.02 12.10
N THR A 26 4.03 0.98 12.89
CA THR A 26 2.90 0.97 13.84
C THR A 26 3.03 2.03 14.91
N HIS A 27 4.25 2.32 15.35
CA HIS A 27 4.50 3.40 16.29
C HIS A 27 4.02 4.75 15.75
N PHE A 28 4.43 5.11 14.54
CA PHE A 28 4.02 6.39 13.96
C PHE A 28 2.53 6.45 13.64
N LEU A 29 1.94 5.35 13.17
CA LEU A 29 0.50 5.30 12.91
C LEU A 29 -0.31 5.52 14.18
N LYS A 30 0.09 4.91 15.28
CA LYS A 30 -0.56 5.09 16.57
C LYS A 30 -0.33 6.48 17.13
N LEU A 31 0.89 7.00 17.03
CA LEU A 31 1.24 8.34 17.49
C LEU A 31 0.37 9.41 16.80
N LYS A 32 0.04 9.20 15.55
CA LYS A 32 -0.76 10.14 14.75
C LYS A 32 -2.26 9.81 14.76
N ASN A 33 -2.69 8.91 15.62
CA ASN A 33 -4.10 8.53 15.82
C ASN A 33 -4.78 8.03 14.54
N ILE A 34 -4.06 7.23 13.74
CA ILE A 34 -4.60 6.66 12.51
C ILE A 34 -5.25 5.33 12.84
N ASN A 35 -6.52 5.16 12.42
CA ASN A 35 -7.20 3.88 12.47
C ASN A 35 -6.73 3.01 11.32
N PHE A 36 -6.25 1.81 11.64
CA PHE A 36 -5.80 0.90 10.60
C PHE A 36 -6.03 -0.55 10.98
N SER A 37 -6.22 -1.37 9.96
CA SER A 37 -6.11 -2.82 10.02
C SER A 37 -5.05 -3.25 9.03
N TYR A 38 -4.54 -4.45 9.16
CA TYR A 38 -3.46 -4.91 8.28
C TYR A 38 -3.54 -6.40 8.05
N SER A 39 -2.84 -6.84 7.00
CA SER A 39 -2.64 -8.26 6.72
C SER A 39 -1.25 -8.45 6.12
N PHE A 40 -0.55 -9.49 6.58
CA PHE A 40 0.74 -9.87 6.01
C PHE A 40 0.51 -10.83 4.83
N THR A 41 1.29 -10.62 3.78
CA THR A 41 1.29 -11.57 2.66
C THR A 41 1.99 -12.86 3.07
N GLU A 42 1.47 -13.98 2.62
CA GLU A 42 1.99 -15.31 2.96
C GLU A 42 2.57 -16.03 1.74
N TYR A 43 2.23 -15.57 0.54
CA TYR A 43 2.68 -16.17 -0.71
C TYR A 43 2.66 -15.14 -1.83
N ARG A 44 3.26 -15.50 -2.96
CA ARG A 44 3.35 -14.61 -4.12
C ARG A 44 1.97 -14.22 -4.63
N LYS A 45 1.76 -12.94 -4.88
CA LYS A 45 0.49 -12.34 -5.36
C LYS A 45 -0.64 -12.37 -4.35
N HIS A 46 -0.36 -12.71 -3.09
CA HIS A 46 -1.37 -12.70 -2.04
C HIS A 46 -1.99 -11.32 -1.85
N GLU A 47 -1.25 -10.28 -2.18
CA GLU A 47 -1.72 -8.89 -2.12
C GLU A 47 -3.04 -8.68 -2.87
N VAL A 48 -3.21 -9.34 -4.02
CA VAL A 48 -4.43 -9.20 -4.82
C VAL A 48 -5.66 -9.64 -4.04
N ILE A 49 -5.57 -10.76 -3.35
CA ILE A 49 -6.67 -11.32 -2.55
C ILE A 49 -6.93 -10.45 -1.33
N ILE A 50 -5.87 -10.00 -0.66
CA ILE A 50 -5.98 -9.14 0.52
C ILE A 50 -6.70 -7.83 0.17
N VAL A 51 -6.30 -7.20 -0.93
CA VAL A 51 -6.91 -5.95 -1.41
C VAL A 51 -8.38 -6.17 -1.75
N ASP A 52 -8.70 -7.24 -2.47
CA ASP A 52 -10.08 -7.56 -2.84
C ASP A 52 -10.97 -7.67 -1.60
N LYS A 53 -10.53 -8.41 -0.60
CA LYS A 53 -11.26 -8.56 0.66
C LYS A 53 -11.44 -7.24 1.39
N ALA A 54 -10.38 -6.44 1.47
CA ALA A 54 -10.42 -5.15 2.15
C ALA A 54 -11.46 -4.21 1.50
N ILE A 55 -11.45 -4.12 0.18
CA ILE A 55 -12.40 -3.27 -0.54
C ILE A 55 -13.82 -3.78 -0.39
N LYS A 56 -14.01 -5.10 -0.44
CA LYS A 56 -15.31 -5.72 -0.19
C LYS A 56 -15.84 -5.37 1.20
N GLN A 57 -14.97 -5.30 2.20
CA GLN A 57 -15.33 -4.93 3.57
C GLN A 57 -15.66 -3.45 3.75
N GLY A 58 -15.38 -2.62 2.75
CA GLY A 58 -15.69 -1.19 2.81
C GLY A 58 -14.49 -0.26 2.90
N TYR A 59 -13.27 -0.79 2.96
CA TYR A 59 -12.08 0.06 2.97
C TYR A 59 -11.89 0.78 1.65
N ARG A 60 -11.53 2.05 1.72
CA ARG A 60 -11.28 2.89 0.52
C ARG A 60 -9.87 3.48 0.54
N ASN A 61 -9.17 3.33 1.65
CA ASN A 61 -7.79 3.79 1.82
C ASN A 61 -6.90 2.57 2.02
N ILE A 62 -6.04 2.30 1.06
CA ILE A 62 -5.14 1.15 1.05
C ILE A 62 -3.71 1.67 1.18
N ILE A 63 -2.92 1.04 2.03
CA ILE A 63 -1.49 1.34 2.14
C ILE A 63 -0.72 0.10 1.75
N SER A 64 0.25 0.28 0.85
CA SER A 64 1.18 -0.78 0.46
C SER A 64 2.48 -0.62 1.27
N VAL A 65 2.86 -1.64 2.01
CA VAL A 65 4.12 -1.68 2.74
C VAL A 65 5.01 -2.76 2.14
N GLY A 66 6.05 -2.34 1.46
CA GLY A 66 6.96 -3.25 0.75
C GLY A 66 7.73 -2.53 -0.34
N GLY A 67 8.21 -3.29 -1.31
CA GLY A 67 8.91 -2.76 -2.47
C GLY A 67 8.00 -2.63 -3.69
N ASP A 68 8.63 -2.48 -4.86
CA ASP A 68 7.89 -2.30 -6.12
C ASP A 68 7.03 -3.51 -6.49
N GLY A 69 7.49 -4.73 -6.18
CA GLY A 69 6.71 -5.94 -6.43
C GLY A 69 5.43 -5.98 -5.62
N THR A 70 5.49 -5.64 -4.34
CA THR A 70 4.32 -5.53 -3.48
C THR A 70 3.35 -4.50 -4.02
N LEU A 71 3.84 -3.33 -4.34
CA LEU A 71 3.03 -2.24 -4.89
C LEU A 71 2.35 -2.67 -6.20
N HIS A 72 3.08 -3.34 -7.09
CA HIS A 72 2.54 -3.84 -8.34
C HIS A 72 1.32 -4.76 -8.11
N HIS A 73 1.43 -5.69 -7.18
CA HIS A 73 0.34 -6.62 -6.89
C HIS A 73 -0.83 -5.94 -6.15
N VAL A 74 -0.55 -4.95 -5.30
CA VAL A 74 -1.60 -4.14 -4.67
C VAL A 74 -2.38 -3.38 -5.73
N VAL A 75 -1.70 -2.74 -6.66
CA VAL A 75 -2.34 -2.02 -7.78
C VAL A 75 -3.19 -2.99 -8.61
N ASN A 76 -2.65 -4.16 -8.93
CA ASN A 76 -3.43 -5.18 -9.66
C ASN A 76 -4.70 -5.57 -8.90
N GLY A 77 -4.63 -5.71 -7.58
CA GLY A 77 -5.80 -6.00 -6.76
C GLY A 77 -6.84 -4.90 -6.85
N ILE A 78 -6.42 -3.65 -6.78
CA ILE A 78 -7.31 -2.49 -6.92
C ILE A 78 -7.97 -2.50 -8.30
N MET A 79 -7.20 -2.73 -9.35
CA MET A 79 -7.71 -2.69 -10.72
C MET A 79 -8.63 -3.84 -11.06
N LYS A 80 -8.46 -5.00 -10.41
CA LYS A 80 -9.28 -6.20 -10.69
C LYS A 80 -10.59 -6.24 -9.93
N GLN A 81 -10.69 -5.52 -8.82
CA GLN A 81 -11.91 -5.55 -8.01
C GLN A 81 -13.10 -4.91 -8.75
N ARG A 82 -14.30 -5.36 -8.43
CA ARG A 82 -15.53 -4.93 -9.09
C ARG A 82 -16.55 -4.31 -8.14
N TYR A 83 -16.15 -4.02 -6.91
CA TYR A 83 -17.09 -3.51 -5.90
C TYR A 83 -17.34 -2.02 -6.05
N ILE A 84 -16.34 -1.25 -6.49
CA ILE A 84 -16.41 0.19 -6.57
C ILE A 84 -15.45 0.69 -7.67
N LYS A 85 -15.71 1.90 -8.18
CA LYS A 85 -14.83 2.54 -9.16
C LYS A 85 -13.44 2.75 -8.54
N THR A 86 -12.39 2.45 -9.31
CA THR A 86 -11.01 2.58 -8.84
C THR A 86 -10.66 3.99 -8.40
N SER A 87 -11.29 5.01 -9.02
CA SER A 87 -11.10 6.41 -8.65
C SER A 87 -11.55 6.74 -7.23
N LYS A 88 -12.34 5.87 -6.60
CA LYS A 88 -12.77 6.03 -5.20
C LYS A 88 -11.82 5.43 -4.20
N ILE A 89 -10.76 4.76 -4.65
CA ILE A 89 -9.78 4.10 -3.80
C ILE A 89 -8.51 4.94 -3.76
N LYS A 90 -8.04 5.24 -2.56
CA LYS A 90 -6.79 5.96 -2.34
C LYS A 90 -5.69 4.98 -1.97
N LEU A 91 -4.53 5.14 -2.56
CA LEU A 91 -3.37 4.29 -2.32
C LEU A 91 -2.23 5.10 -1.73
N GLY A 92 -1.76 4.68 -0.57
CA GLY A 92 -0.55 5.20 0.05
C GLY A 92 0.57 4.18 -0.04
N ILE A 93 1.79 4.66 -0.02
CA ILE A 93 2.98 3.82 -0.17
C ILE A 93 3.94 4.07 0.97
N ILE A 94 4.31 3.01 1.68
CA ILE A 94 5.41 3.03 2.65
C ILE A 94 6.48 2.09 2.09
N PRO A 95 7.56 2.64 1.53
CA PRO A 95 8.57 1.82 0.88
C PRO A 95 9.45 1.09 1.88
N LEU A 96 9.70 -0.18 1.63
CA LEU A 96 10.71 -0.98 2.32
C LEU A 96 11.68 -1.51 1.28
N GLY A 97 12.97 -1.47 1.60
CA GLY A 97 14.00 -1.95 0.70
C GLY A 97 14.61 -0.86 -0.17
N THR A 98 15.37 -1.26 -1.16
CA THR A 98 16.11 -0.40 -2.06
C THR A 98 15.56 -0.48 -3.49
N GLY A 99 15.85 0.53 -4.30
CA GLY A 99 15.51 0.51 -5.72
C GLY A 99 14.03 0.71 -6.05
N ASN A 100 13.29 1.35 -5.16
CA ASN A 100 11.86 1.58 -5.37
C ASN A 100 11.63 2.67 -6.43
N ASP A 101 11.34 2.28 -7.66
CA ASP A 101 11.21 3.20 -8.79
C ASP A 101 10.00 4.13 -8.65
N TRP A 102 8.90 3.64 -8.10
CA TRP A 102 7.71 4.45 -7.88
C TRP A 102 7.97 5.64 -6.99
N ILE A 103 8.70 5.44 -5.90
CA ILE A 103 8.99 6.54 -4.97
C ILE A 103 9.90 7.59 -5.61
N LYS A 104 10.79 7.18 -6.50
CA LYS A 104 11.63 8.11 -7.25
C LYS A 104 10.82 8.94 -8.22
N THR A 105 9.89 8.29 -8.93
CA THR A 105 9.04 8.96 -9.94
C THR A 105 8.12 10.00 -9.30
N TYR A 106 7.56 9.72 -8.13
CA TYR A 106 6.58 10.58 -7.47
C TYR A 106 7.16 11.40 -6.32
N ASN A 107 8.48 11.42 -6.17
CA ASN A 107 9.16 12.13 -5.09
C ASN A 107 8.68 11.72 -3.69
N ILE A 108 8.33 10.45 -3.53
CA ILE A 108 7.96 9.90 -2.23
C ILE A 108 9.24 9.65 -1.44
N PRO A 109 9.37 10.18 -0.22
CA PRO A 109 10.59 10.00 0.56
C PRO A 109 10.79 8.52 0.93
N ASN A 110 12.04 8.06 0.90
CA ASN A 110 12.41 6.74 1.39
C ASN A 110 12.59 6.77 2.91
N SER A 111 11.57 7.25 3.61
CA SER A 111 11.52 7.36 5.06
C SER A 111 10.12 6.96 5.52
N ILE A 112 10.05 6.09 6.49
CA ILE A 112 8.77 5.61 7.04
C ILE A 112 7.96 6.78 7.58
N GLU A 113 8.56 7.62 8.41
CA GLU A 113 7.86 8.76 9.01
C GLU A 113 7.33 9.74 7.96
N LYS A 114 8.18 10.13 7.02
CA LYS A 114 7.79 11.07 5.98
C LYS A 114 6.74 10.49 5.04
N SER A 115 6.81 9.20 4.74
CA SER A 115 5.80 8.53 3.94
C SER A 115 4.43 8.55 4.63
N ILE A 116 4.41 8.30 5.93
CA ILE A 116 3.18 8.37 6.72
C ILE A 116 2.64 9.81 6.74
N ASP A 117 3.49 10.81 6.88
CA ASP A 117 3.07 12.21 6.83
C ASP A 117 2.39 12.55 5.50
N ILE A 118 2.92 12.09 4.39
CA ILE A 118 2.32 12.29 3.07
C ILE A 118 0.94 11.64 2.99
N ILE A 119 0.81 10.41 3.50
CA ILE A 119 -0.46 9.69 3.51
C ILE A 119 -1.51 10.46 4.32
N ILE A 120 -1.11 11.00 5.47
CA ILE A 120 -2.00 11.74 6.37
C ILE A 120 -2.48 13.04 5.74
N THR A 121 -1.64 13.75 5.00
CA THR A 121 -2.01 15.02 4.38
C THR A 121 -3.09 14.86 3.31
N LYS A 122 -3.43 13.61 2.95
CA LYS A 122 -4.46 13.29 1.96
C LYS A 122 -4.22 13.90 0.59
N THR A 123 -2.99 14.24 0.29
CA THR A 123 -2.62 14.71 -1.05
C THR A 123 -2.68 13.53 -2.00
N THR A 124 -3.65 13.54 -2.90
CA THR A 124 -3.81 12.48 -3.88
C THR A 124 -3.50 12.99 -5.27
N ILE A 125 -2.81 12.17 -6.05
CA ILE A 125 -2.55 12.42 -7.46
C ILE A 125 -3.34 11.38 -8.24
N LEU A 126 -4.16 11.84 -9.20
CA LEU A 126 -4.80 10.92 -10.12
C LEU A 126 -3.76 10.34 -11.06
N GLN A 127 -3.66 9.02 -11.07
CA GLN A 127 -2.70 8.28 -11.87
C GLN A 127 -3.44 7.40 -12.86
N ASP A 128 -3.18 7.60 -14.14
CA ASP A 128 -3.63 6.69 -15.18
C ASP A 128 -2.73 5.46 -15.17
N ILE A 129 -3.34 4.30 -14.97
CA ILE A 129 -2.61 3.04 -14.99
C ILE A 129 -2.89 2.33 -16.30
N GLY A 130 -1.86 2.22 -17.13
CA GLY A 130 -1.93 1.43 -18.33
C GLY A 130 -2.05 -0.06 -18.01
N CYS A 131 -3.08 -0.71 -18.54
CA CYS A 131 -3.25 -2.14 -18.41
C CYS A 131 -2.76 -2.82 -19.68
N ILE A 132 -1.66 -3.55 -19.57
CA ILE A 132 -1.16 -4.37 -20.67
C ILE A 132 -1.62 -5.79 -20.41
N LYS A 133 -2.54 -6.28 -21.22
CA LYS A 133 -2.91 -7.68 -21.20
C LYS A 133 -2.00 -8.41 -22.19
N LEU A 134 -1.10 -9.21 -21.66
CA LEU A 134 -0.37 -10.15 -22.48
C LEU A 134 -1.27 -11.34 -22.72
N SER A 135 -1.66 -11.53 -23.97
CA SER A 135 -2.37 -12.75 -24.36
C SER A 135 -1.39 -13.92 -24.32
N ASN A 136 -1.58 -14.82 -23.44
CA ASN A 136 -0.86 -16.08 -23.43
C ASN A 136 -1.66 -17.12 -24.18
#